data_c32765ef67e484af9f0c5f345acf7149
#
_entry.id   c32765ef67e484af9f0c5f345acf7149
#
_cell.length_a   1.000
_cell.length_b   1.000
_cell.length_c   1.000
_cell.angle_alpha   90.00
_cell.angle_beta   90.00
_cell.angle_gamma   90.00
#
_symmetry.space_group_name_H-M   'P 1'
#
loop_
_entity.id
_entity.type
_entity.pdbx_description
1 polymer ?
#
loop_
_entity_poly.entity_id
_entity_poly.type
_entity_poly.pdbx_seq_one_letter_code
_entity_poly.pdbx_strand_id
1 'polypeptide(L)'
;MKVAICAVAKNENTYIDEWVRYHIDLGYDRIYLFDNNDPKTPFVGDSISPEYRDRVEIIAVQGNYRSRQFAIYNRWLQEYSDGWDWCSFIDIDEFIVTSKGNIKDLLSTMPDECNFMILSWQIYGDDGVVEGDESQPVRSRFVKRWGSDKEFWNRFIKSTVRCGNKNIRARNAHGFYFEPADRKGEFPICHNCYGTPVRLASNGVYAGFGWHTDHYIAHYATKTISEFLKYKCDRIGTIWRSNPLKYFWLYNKQTPEKLAYIERFMAQQHKN
;
A
#
# COMPACT_ATOMS: atom_id res chain seq x y z
N MET A 1 22.79 0.25 7.05
CA MET A 1 21.48 0.86 6.71
C MET A 1 20.38 0.06 7.40
N LYS A 2 19.52 0.73 8.17
CA LYS A 2 18.32 0.17 8.82
C LYS A 2 17.08 0.66 8.11
N VAL A 3 16.20 -0.25 7.70
CA VAL A 3 15.02 0.08 6.86
C VAL A 3 13.75 -0.48 7.50
N ALA A 4 12.74 0.39 7.68
CA ALA A 4 11.46 0.02 8.24
C ALA A 4 10.32 0.14 7.22
N ILE A 5 9.18 -0.49 7.54
CA ILE A 5 7.89 -0.21 6.92
C ILE A 5 6.94 0.32 7.99
N CYS A 6 6.12 1.31 7.61
CA CYS A 6 4.95 1.74 8.36
C CYS A 6 3.70 1.46 7.51
N ALA A 7 2.80 0.64 8.04
CA ALA A 7 1.57 0.24 7.38
C ALA A 7 0.37 0.26 8.32
N VAL A 8 -0.83 0.40 7.75
CA VAL A 8 -2.10 0.31 8.48
C VAL A 8 -2.87 -0.91 7.99
N ALA A 9 -3.23 -1.81 8.91
CA ALA A 9 -4.04 -2.98 8.61
C ALA A 9 -5.48 -2.77 9.07
N LYS A 10 -6.44 -3.04 8.18
CA LYS A 10 -7.86 -3.14 8.51
C LYS A 10 -8.50 -4.25 7.70
N ASN A 11 -8.95 -5.30 8.38
CA ASN A 11 -9.54 -6.50 7.76
C ASN A 11 -8.60 -7.14 6.71
N GLU A 12 -7.30 -7.17 7.00
CA GLU A 12 -6.26 -7.74 6.12
C GLU A 12 -5.68 -9.06 6.67
N ASN A 13 -6.31 -9.67 7.68
CA ASN A 13 -5.81 -10.86 8.35
C ASN A 13 -5.50 -12.02 7.39
N THR A 14 -6.29 -12.18 6.33
CA THR A 14 -6.08 -13.21 5.30
C THR A 14 -4.78 -13.01 4.51
N TYR A 15 -4.30 -11.78 4.39
CA TYR A 15 -3.18 -11.43 3.49
C TYR A 15 -1.91 -11.03 4.21
N ILE A 16 -2.00 -10.73 5.52
CA ILE A 16 -0.92 -10.10 6.28
C ILE A 16 0.33 -10.97 6.37
N ASP A 17 0.18 -12.28 6.48
CA ASP A 17 1.33 -13.19 6.61
C ASP A 17 2.19 -13.20 5.36
N GLU A 18 1.59 -13.35 4.17
CA GLU A 18 2.30 -13.27 2.89
C GLU A 18 3.02 -11.93 2.77
N TRP A 19 2.33 -10.84 3.11
CA TRP A 19 2.86 -9.50 2.97
C TRP A 19 4.05 -9.23 3.92
N VAL A 20 3.96 -9.68 5.17
CA VAL A 20 5.05 -9.57 6.17
C VAL A 20 6.26 -10.36 5.72
N ARG A 21 6.09 -11.65 5.42
CA ARG A 21 7.16 -12.53 4.96
C ARG A 21 7.88 -11.93 3.77
N TYR A 22 7.13 -11.54 2.76
CA TYR A 22 7.69 -10.96 1.56
C TYR A 22 8.60 -9.76 1.82
N HIS A 23 8.15 -8.82 2.64
CA HIS A 23 8.93 -7.60 2.87
C HIS A 23 10.10 -7.80 3.82
N ILE A 24 9.99 -8.69 4.80
CA ILE A 24 11.13 -9.09 5.62
C ILE A 24 12.19 -9.77 4.76
N ASP A 25 11.78 -10.70 3.88
CA ASP A 25 12.70 -11.39 2.96
C ASP A 25 13.30 -10.43 1.93
N LEU A 26 12.59 -9.35 1.56
CA LEU A 26 13.11 -8.29 0.70
C LEU A 26 14.18 -7.42 1.39
N GLY A 27 14.41 -7.60 2.69
CA GLY A 27 15.48 -6.95 3.44
C GLY A 27 15.07 -5.84 4.38
N TYR A 28 13.77 -5.69 4.67
CA TYR A 28 13.31 -4.80 5.73
C TYR A 28 13.67 -5.35 7.10
N ASP A 29 14.18 -4.47 8.00
CA ASP A 29 14.60 -4.88 9.33
C ASP A 29 13.42 -4.98 10.30
N ARG A 30 12.38 -4.15 10.13
CA ARG A 30 11.18 -4.13 10.98
C ARG A 30 9.97 -3.58 10.24
N ILE A 31 8.81 -4.07 10.62
CA ILE A 31 7.51 -3.57 10.17
C ILE A 31 6.77 -3.00 11.38
N TYR A 32 6.32 -1.76 11.29
CA TYR A 32 5.40 -1.11 12.21
C TYR A 32 3.99 -1.22 11.63
N LEU A 33 3.19 -2.10 12.23
CA LEU A 33 1.85 -2.41 11.76
C LEU A 33 0.81 -1.78 12.69
N PHE A 34 0.11 -0.77 12.22
CA PHE A 34 -0.97 -0.15 12.96
C PHE A 34 -2.26 -0.94 12.72
N ASP A 35 -2.66 -1.69 13.74
CA ASP A 35 -3.88 -2.52 13.71
C ASP A 35 -5.12 -1.66 13.94
N ASN A 36 -5.89 -1.47 12.87
CA ASN A 36 -7.16 -0.72 12.86
C ASN A 36 -8.35 -1.67 12.65
N ASN A 37 -8.23 -2.92 13.02
CA ASN A 37 -9.33 -3.88 12.97
C ASN A 37 -10.48 -3.43 13.86
N ASP A 38 -11.69 -3.75 13.46
CA ASP A 38 -12.86 -3.57 14.30
C ASP A 38 -12.82 -4.57 15.48
N PRO A 39 -13.43 -4.27 16.63
CA PRO A 39 -13.34 -5.12 17.82
C PRO A 39 -13.81 -6.57 17.63
N LYS A 40 -14.60 -6.84 16.59
CA LYS A 40 -15.08 -8.20 16.25
C LYS A 40 -14.11 -8.94 15.32
N THR A 41 -13.14 -8.26 14.72
CA THR A 41 -12.12 -8.88 13.88
C THR A 41 -10.98 -9.41 14.76
N PRO A 42 -10.47 -10.62 14.52
CA PRO A 42 -9.34 -11.13 15.27
C PRO A 42 -8.12 -10.19 15.23
N PHE A 43 -7.32 -10.22 16.29
CA PHE A 43 -6.08 -9.46 16.35
C PHE A 43 -5.17 -9.82 15.16
N VAL A 44 -4.68 -8.80 14.45
CA VAL A 44 -3.93 -9.03 13.21
C VAL A 44 -2.65 -9.84 13.42
N GLY A 45 -2.03 -9.72 14.61
CA GLY A 45 -0.83 -10.46 14.98
C GLY A 45 -1.00 -11.97 15.02
N ASP A 46 -2.22 -12.46 15.30
CA ASP A 46 -2.48 -13.90 15.33
C ASP A 46 -2.41 -14.54 13.93
N SER A 47 -2.53 -13.72 12.90
CA SER A 47 -2.42 -14.14 11.50
C SER A 47 -0.99 -14.08 10.95
N ILE A 48 0.02 -13.70 11.75
CA ILE A 48 1.41 -13.62 11.34
C ILE A 48 2.16 -14.86 11.82
N SER A 49 2.92 -15.51 10.94
CA SER A 49 3.75 -16.68 11.27
C SER A 49 4.72 -16.38 12.42
N PRO A 50 4.86 -17.27 13.40
CA PRO A 50 5.66 -17.03 14.61
C PRO A 50 7.11 -16.59 14.32
N GLU A 51 7.70 -17.09 13.27
CA GLU A 51 9.09 -16.81 12.84
C GLU A 51 9.33 -15.35 12.41
N TYR A 52 8.25 -14.60 12.08
CA TYR A 52 8.34 -13.20 11.67
C TYR A 52 7.83 -12.22 12.72
N ARG A 53 7.19 -12.71 13.80
CA ARG A 53 6.51 -11.85 14.81
C ARG A 53 7.45 -10.89 15.52
N ASP A 54 8.65 -11.30 15.83
CA ASP A 54 9.66 -10.46 16.50
C ASP A 54 10.17 -9.32 15.60
N ARG A 55 9.92 -9.42 14.28
CA ARG A 55 10.23 -8.38 13.29
C ARG A 55 9.05 -7.42 13.04
N VAL A 56 7.91 -7.64 13.68
CA VAL A 56 6.69 -6.82 13.52
C VAL A 56 6.30 -6.19 14.83
N GLU A 57 6.29 -4.87 14.89
CA GLU A 57 5.74 -4.11 16.01
C GLU A 57 4.28 -3.76 15.70
N ILE A 58 3.35 -4.32 16.49
CA ILE A 58 1.92 -4.12 16.28
C ILE A 58 1.42 -3.08 17.27
N ILE A 59 0.83 -2.01 16.71
CA ILE A 59 0.33 -0.88 17.48
C ILE A 59 -1.18 -0.79 17.26
N ALA A 60 -1.95 -1.08 18.32
CA ALA A 60 -3.39 -0.96 18.25
C ALA A 60 -3.81 0.51 18.07
N VAL A 61 -4.72 0.76 17.12
CA VAL A 61 -5.31 2.08 16.90
C VAL A 61 -6.82 1.98 16.94
N GLN A 62 -7.42 2.73 17.87
CA GLN A 62 -8.87 2.74 18.03
C GLN A 62 -9.52 3.81 17.15
N GLY A 63 -10.74 3.54 16.70
CA GLY A 63 -11.56 4.47 15.97
C GLY A 63 -11.53 4.32 14.46
N ASN A 64 -12.32 5.15 13.77
CA ASN A 64 -12.43 5.09 12.31
C ASN A 64 -11.32 5.92 11.66
N TYR A 65 -10.18 5.31 11.36
CA TYR A 65 -9.02 5.94 10.73
C TYR A 65 -9.10 6.01 9.19
N ARG A 66 -10.25 5.71 8.60
CA ARG A 66 -10.44 5.74 7.13
C ARG A 66 -9.98 7.03 6.43
N SER A 67 -10.05 8.17 7.16
CA SER A 67 -9.61 9.48 6.67
C SER A 67 -8.30 9.97 7.29
N ARG A 68 -7.60 9.14 8.07
CA ARG A 68 -6.48 9.56 8.90
C ARG A 68 -5.20 8.73 8.75
N GLN A 69 -5.05 7.98 7.67
CA GLN A 69 -3.82 7.21 7.41
C GLN A 69 -2.57 8.10 7.52
N PHE A 70 -2.62 9.32 7.00
CA PHE A 70 -1.53 10.28 7.12
C PHE A 70 -1.26 10.72 8.58
N ALA A 71 -2.26 10.70 9.46
CA ALA A 71 -2.04 11.00 10.89
C ALA A 71 -1.23 9.88 11.57
N ILE A 72 -1.46 8.62 11.18
CA ILE A 72 -0.66 7.47 11.62
C ILE A 72 0.77 7.59 11.10
N TYR A 73 0.94 7.95 9.83
CA TYR A 73 2.26 8.18 9.25
C TYR A 73 3.02 9.31 9.96
N ASN A 74 2.32 10.42 10.27
CA ASN A 74 2.90 11.50 11.06
C ASN A 74 3.25 11.07 12.48
N ARG A 75 2.42 10.25 13.13
CA ARG A 75 2.73 9.68 14.43
C ARG A 75 3.99 8.82 14.35
N TRP A 76 4.10 7.95 13.36
CA TRP A 76 5.29 7.12 13.19
C TRP A 76 6.56 7.98 12.99
N LEU A 77 6.50 9.01 12.13
CA LEU A 77 7.61 9.93 11.89
C LEU A 77 8.08 10.67 13.16
N GLN A 78 7.17 10.95 14.09
CA GLN A 78 7.49 11.66 15.32
C GLN A 78 7.99 10.73 16.43
N GLU A 79 7.34 9.57 16.60
CA GLU A 79 7.51 8.70 17.75
C GLU A 79 8.47 7.54 17.52
N TYR A 80 8.59 7.04 16.27
CA TYR A 80 9.27 5.79 15.95
C TYR A 80 10.44 5.93 14.98
N SER A 81 10.63 7.07 14.32
CA SER A 81 11.61 7.21 13.22
C SER A 81 13.08 7.28 13.68
N ASP A 82 13.33 7.44 14.98
CA ASP A 82 14.69 7.54 15.49
C ASP A 82 15.46 6.22 15.35
N GLY A 83 16.68 6.31 14.85
CA GLY A 83 17.55 5.16 14.62
C GLY A 83 17.28 4.37 13.35
N TRP A 84 16.33 4.83 12.50
CA TRP A 84 16.10 4.31 11.16
C TRP A 84 16.76 5.20 10.10
N ASP A 85 17.26 4.60 9.03
CA ASP A 85 17.78 5.35 7.87
C ASP A 85 16.66 5.66 6.89
N TRP A 86 15.74 4.70 6.66
CA TRP A 86 14.63 4.81 5.73
C TRP A 86 13.36 4.12 6.25
N CYS A 87 12.20 4.65 5.86
CA CYS A 87 10.91 4.01 6.07
C CYS A 87 10.04 4.08 4.82
N SER A 88 9.50 2.93 4.41
CA SER A 88 8.48 2.85 3.35
C SER A 88 7.09 2.92 3.93
N PHE A 89 6.22 3.71 3.30
CA PHE A 89 4.82 3.90 3.69
C PHE A 89 3.93 3.28 2.62
N ILE A 90 3.49 2.05 2.86
CA ILE A 90 2.74 1.24 1.89
C ILE A 90 1.52 0.58 2.53
N ASP A 91 0.56 0.15 1.70
CA ASP A 91 -0.64 -0.57 2.13
C ASP A 91 -0.41 -2.09 2.10
N ILE A 92 -1.29 -2.86 2.78
CA ILE A 92 -1.14 -4.33 2.87
C ILE A 92 -1.42 -5.04 1.54
N ASP A 93 -2.04 -4.39 0.59
CA ASP A 93 -2.26 -4.91 -0.77
C ASP A 93 -1.19 -4.42 -1.78
N GLU A 94 -0.07 -3.89 -1.28
CA GLU A 94 1.04 -3.36 -2.05
C GLU A 94 2.34 -4.11 -1.76
N PHE A 95 3.05 -4.53 -2.81
CA PHE A 95 4.31 -5.25 -2.71
C PHE A 95 5.40 -4.49 -3.48
N ILE A 96 6.50 -4.15 -2.81
CA ILE A 96 7.64 -3.50 -3.44
C ILE A 96 8.40 -4.51 -4.28
N VAL A 97 8.51 -4.25 -5.57
CA VAL A 97 9.28 -5.07 -6.52
C VAL A 97 10.55 -4.33 -6.89
N THR A 98 11.69 -5.02 -6.80
CA THR A 98 12.98 -4.49 -7.23
C THR A 98 13.85 -5.59 -7.85
N SER A 99 14.48 -5.29 -8.98
CA SER A 99 15.47 -6.19 -9.62
C SER A 99 16.78 -6.27 -8.86
N LYS A 100 16.99 -5.42 -7.85
CA LYS A 100 18.18 -5.49 -6.98
C LYS A 100 18.13 -6.68 -6.00
N GLY A 101 16.99 -7.35 -5.86
CA GLY A 101 16.82 -8.48 -4.95
C GLY A 101 16.69 -8.09 -3.47
N ASN A 102 17.17 -6.89 -3.08
CA ASN A 102 17.10 -6.37 -1.72
C ASN A 102 16.77 -4.87 -1.73
N ILE A 103 15.93 -4.42 -0.80
CA ILE A 103 15.55 -3.01 -0.72
C ILE A 103 16.72 -2.10 -0.33
N LYS A 104 17.64 -2.58 0.50
CA LYS A 104 18.83 -1.81 0.91
C LYS A 104 19.76 -1.53 -0.26
N ASP A 105 19.88 -2.48 -1.20
CA ASP A 105 20.67 -2.30 -2.42
C ASP A 105 20.06 -1.25 -3.33
N LEU A 106 18.71 -1.19 -3.42
CA LEU A 106 18.04 -0.11 -4.13
C LEU A 106 18.25 1.23 -3.45
N LEU A 107 18.06 1.30 -2.13
CA LEU A 107 18.19 2.56 -1.38
C LEU A 107 19.64 3.08 -1.34
N SER A 108 20.63 2.20 -1.42
CA SER A 108 22.04 2.58 -1.48
C SER A 108 22.43 3.29 -2.79
N THR A 109 21.60 3.20 -3.82
CA THR A 109 21.81 3.93 -5.09
C THR A 109 21.25 5.34 -5.08
N MET A 110 20.51 5.72 -4.03
CA MET A 110 19.91 7.06 -3.95
C MET A 110 20.96 8.11 -3.60
N PRO A 111 20.91 9.29 -4.26
CA PRO A 111 21.81 10.38 -3.96
C PRO A 111 21.59 10.92 -2.53
N ASP A 112 22.62 11.56 -1.96
CA ASP A 112 22.59 12.04 -0.57
C ASP A 112 21.45 13.04 -0.31
N GLU A 113 21.12 13.87 -1.30
CA GLU A 113 20.01 14.83 -1.24
C GLU A 113 18.63 14.20 -1.34
N CYS A 114 18.52 12.89 -1.65
CA CYS A 114 17.26 12.20 -1.74
C CYS A 114 16.62 12.01 -0.36
N ASN A 115 15.58 12.77 -0.08
CA ASN A 115 14.77 12.59 1.14
C ASN A 115 13.53 11.71 0.91
N PHE A 116 13.05 11.64 -0.32
CA PHE A 116 11.84 10.90 -0.70
C PHE A 116 12.09 10.12 -1.99
N MET A 117 12.31 8.82 -1.89
CA MET A 117 12.28 7.92 -3.04
C MET A 117 10.84 7.51 -3.30
N ILE A 118 10.42 7.55 -4.57
CA ILE A 118 9.06 7.16 -4.97
C ILE A 118 9.08 5.97 -5.91
N LEU A 119 8.08 5.09 -5.73
CA LEU A 119 7.79 3.97 -6.63
C LEU A 119 6.36 4.12 -7.15
N SER A 120 6.16 3.99 -8.45
CA SER A 120 4.84 4.04 -9.07
C SER A 120 4.14 2.69 -8.95
N TRP A 121 2.81 2.71 -8.94
CA TRP A 121 2.01 1.50 -8.97
C TRP A 121 2.10 0.78 -10.31
N GLN A 122 2.06 -0.53 -10.25
CA GLN A 122 1.60 -1.42 -11.30
C GLN A 122 0.42 -2.21 -10.74
N ILE A 123 -0.76 -1.93 -11.22
CA ILE A 123 -1.99 -2.57 -10.74
C ILE A 123 -2.11 -3.95 -11.35
N TYR A 124 -2.58 -4.90 -10.55
CA TYR A 124 -2.94 -6.26 -10.96
C TYR A 124 -4.45 -6.43 -10.83
N GLY A 125 -5.07 -6.96 -11.88
CA GLY A 125 -6.50 -7.26 -11.93
C GLY A 125 -6.83 -8.61 -11.30
N ASP A 126 -8.09 -9.02 -11.47
CA ASP A 126 -8.63 -10.29 -10.95
C ASP A 126 -8.31 -11.52 -11.81
N ASP A 127 -7.57 -11.34 -12.90
CA ASP A 127 -7.25 -12.38 -13.90
C ASP A 127 -8.47 -13.10 -14.50
N GLY A 128 -9.68 -12.55 -14.31
CA GLY A 128 -10.95 -13.13 -14.72
C GLY A 128 -11.57 -14.09 -13.69
N VAL A 129 -10.95 -14.25 -12.52
CA VAL A 129 -11.38 -15.16 -11.46
C VAL A 129 -12.51 -14.51 -10.65
N VAL A 130 -13.59 -15.24 -10.40
CA VAL A 130 -14.74 -14.80 -9.59
C VAL A 130 -14.51 -15.10 -8.11
N GLU A 131 -14.13 -16.34 -7.80
CA GLU A 131 -13.78 -16.84 -6.47
C GLU A 131 -12.45 -17.56 -6.58
N GLY A 132 -11.52 -17.29 -5.65
CA GLY A 132 -10.20 -17.90 -5.65
C GLY A 132 -9.92 -18.66 -4.36
N ASP A 133 -8.88 -19.48 -4.39
CA ASP A 133 -8.36 -20.13 -3.19
C ASP A 133 -7.57 -19.10 -2.37
N GLU A 134 -8.21 -18.56 -1.32
CA GLU A 134 -7.62 -17.53 -0.45
C GLU A 134 -6.45 -18.06 0.40
N SER A 135 -6.24 -19.39 0.45
CA SER A 135 -5.07 -20.00 1.10
C SER A 135 -3.78 -19.83 0.28
N GLN A 136 -3.92 -19.55 -1.02
CA GLN A 136 -2.79 -19.34 -1.90
C GLN A 136 -2.32 -17.89 -1.88
N PRO A 137 -1.00 -17.63 -1.99
CA PRO A 137 -0.46 -16.28 -2.02
C PRO A 137 -1.09 -15.41 -3.10
N VAL A 138 -1.42 -14.16 -2.75
CA VAL A 138 -2.00 -13.17 -3.68
C VAL A 138 -1.14 -13.00 -4.93
N ARG A 139 0.19 -12.93 -4.75
CA ARG A 139 1.14 -12.73 -5.84
C ARG A 139 1.21 -13.89 -6.84
N SER A 140 0.85 -15.09 -6.43
CA SER A 140 0.78 -16.25 -7.33
C SER A 140 -0.56 -16.38 -8.03
N ARG A 141 -1.63 -15.87 -7.43
CA ARG A 141 -2.99 -15.93 -7.98
C ARG A 141 -3.27 -14.87 -9.04
N PHE A 142 -2.68 -13.68 -8.90
CA PHE A 142 -2.92 -12.54 -9.79
C PHE A 142 -1.63 -12.14 -10.46
N VAL A 143 -1.45 -12.57 -11.70
CA VAL A 143 -0.19 -12.38 -12.45
C VAL A 143 -0.33 -11.43 -13.63
N LYS A 144 -1.56 -11.08 -14.04
CA LYS A 144 -1.79 -10.19 -15.18
C LYS A 144 -1.78 -8.74 -14.74
N ARG A 145 -0.84 -8.01 -15.26
CA ARG A 145 -0.79 -6.55 -15.10
C ARG A 145 -1.98 -5.90 -15.79
N TRP A 146 -2.60 -4.96 -15.09
CA TRP A 146 -3.67 -4.17 -15.64
C TRP A 146 -3.12 -2.94 -16.37
N GLY A 147 -3.57 -2.73 -17.62
CA GLY A 147 -3.19 -1.57 -18.40
C GLY A 147 -1.69 -1.48 -18.70
N SER A 148 -1.24 -0.29 -19.02
CA SER A 148 0.16 0.05 -19.28
C SER A 148 0.68 1.08 -18.27
N ASP A 149 1.98 1.41 -18.35
CA ASP A 149 2.60 2.49 -17.59
C ASP A 149 1.97 3.87 -17.89
N LYS A 150 1.28 4.02 -19.05
CA LYS A 150 0.61 5.27 -19.43
C LYS A 150 -0.75 5.45 -18.77
N GLU A 151 -1.32 4.39 -18.21
CA GLU A 151 -2.59 4.48 -17.50
C GLU A 151 -2.49 5.39 -16.28
N PHE A 152 -3.47 6.28 -16.11
CA PHE A 152 -3.47 7.28 -15.04
C PHE A 152 -3.24 6.66 -13.65
N TRP A 153 -3.92 5.55 -13.35
CA TRP A 153 -3.84 4.90 -12.05
C TRP A 153 -2.48 4.26 -11.77
N ASN A 154 -1.76 3.79 -12.82
CA ASN A 154 -0.41 3.25 -12.70
C ASN A 154 0.66 4.33 -12.42
N ARG A 155 0.30 5.61 -12.46
CA ARG A 155 1.19 6.72 -12.10
C ARG A 155 1.12 7.12 -10.64
N PHE A 156 0.15 6.57 -9.89
CA PHE A 156 0.12 6.77 -8.44
C PHE A 156 1.38 6.19 -7.81
N ILE A 157 1.81 6.81 -6.72
CA ILE A 157 3.09 6.48 -6.09
C ILE A 157 2.90 6.08 -4.62
N LYS A 158 3.91 5.39 -4.10
CA LYS A 158 4.19 5.33 -2.67
C LYS A 158 5.61 5.81 -2.40
N SER A 159 5.81 6.33 -1.21
CA SER A 159 7.07 6.96 -0.83
C SER A 159 7.83 6.13 0.19
N THR A 160 9.14 6.05 -0.03
CA THR A 160 10.12 5.65 0.97
C THR A 160 10.86 6.91 1.43
N VAL A 161 10.82 7.20 2.70
CA VAL A 161 11.28 8.45 3.31
C VAL A 161 12.59 8.23 4.02
N ARG A 162 13.59 9.09 3.79
CA ARG A 162 14.82 9.13 4.56
C ARG A 162 14.53 9.70 5.96
N CYS A 163 14.84 8.92 6.99
CA CYS A 163 14.60 9.30 8.37
C CYS A 163 15.66 10.31 8.90
N GLY A 164 15.47 10.78 10.14
CA GLY A 164 16.40 11.71 10.79
C GLY A 164 15.98 13.18 10.72
N ASN A 165 15.06 13.56 9.81
CA ASN A 165 14.52 14.91 9.77
C ASN A 165 13.10 14.95 10.38
N LYS A 166 13.00 15.49 11.61
CA LYS A 166 11.73 15.61 12.34
C LYS A 166 10.75 16.62 11.77
N ASN A 167 11.14 17.39 10.75
CA ASN A 167 10.23 18.30 10.05
C ASN A 167 9.47 17.65 8.90
N ILE A 168 9.73 16.38 8.60
CA ILE A 168 8.98 15.64 7.58
C ILE A 168 7.57 15.35 8.08
N ARG A 169 6.58 15.61 7.20
CA ARG A 169 5.15 15.33 7.43
C ARG A 169 4.54 14.62 6.24
N ALA A 170 3.66 13.66 6.54
CA ALA A 170 2.78 13.08 5.52
C ALA A 170 1.64 14.06 5.20
N ARG A 171 1.44 14.36 3.93
CA ARG A 171 0.32 15.17 3.45
C ARG A 171 -0.93 14.31 3.17
N ASN A 172 -0.70 13.11 2.70
CA ASN A 172 -1.71 12.10 2.41
C ASN A 172 -1.06 10.69 2.44
N ALA A 173 -1.74 9.67 1.93
CA ALA A 173 -1.23 8.30 1.88
C ALA A 173 -0.06 8.08 0.89
N HIS A 174 0.31 9.08 0.11
CA HIS A 174 1.28 8.98 -0.99
C HIS A 174 2.48 9.91 -0.82
N GLY A 175 2.23 11.18 -0.52
CA GLY A 175 3.23 12.23 -0.56
C GLY A 175 3.56 12.85 0.79
N PHE A 176 4.82 13.30 0.92
CA PHE A 176 5.39 13.90 2.11
C PHE A 176 5.92 15.31 1.79
N TYR A 177 6.13 16.13 2.81
CA TYR A 177 6.66 17.49 2.70
C TYR A 177 7.47 17.84 3.93
N PHE A 178 8.21 18.95 3.86
CA PHE A 178 8.89 19.55 5.01
C PHE A 178 8.04 20.63 5.66
N GLU A 179 8.04 20.71 7.00
CA GLU A 179 7.36 21.73 7.78
C GLU A 179 8.42 22.64 8.46
N PRO A 180 8.29 23.96 8.44
CA PRO A 180 7.25 24.69 7.71
C PRO A 180 7.43 24.54 6.20
N ALA A 181 6.33 24.49 5.47
CA ALA A 181 6.38 24.42 4.01
C ALA A 181 6.95 25.75 3.48
N ASP A 182 8.04 25.68 2.71
CA ASP A 182 8.70 26.87 2.14
C ASP A 182 7.77 27.68 1.23
N ARG A 183 6.79 26.99 0.61
CA ARG A 183 5.69 27.60 -0.15
C ARG A 183 4.40 26.83 0.02
N LYS A 184 3.29 27.54 0.21
CA LYS A 184 1.96 26.91 0.27
C LYS A 184 1.68 26.11 -1.00
N GLY A 185 1.59 24.79 -0.88
CA GLY A 185 1.13 23.91 -1.94
C GLY A 185 2.19 23.24 -2.81
N GLU A 186 3.47 23.57 -2.67
CA GLU A 186 4.53 22.87 -3.40
C GLU A 186 4.93 21.57 -2.67
N PHE A 187 5.13 20.50 -3.45
CA PHE A 187 5.77 19.29 -2.98
C PHE A 187 7.29 19.43 -3.15
N PRO A 188 8.06 18.87 -2.21
CA PRO A 188 9.50 18.80 -2.36
C PRO A 188 9.87 18.01 -3.61
N ILE A 189 11.10 18.17 -4.05
CA ILE A 189 11.69 17.31 -5.08
C ILE A 189 11.80 15.90 -4.47
N CYS A 190 11.15 14.94 -5.12
CA CYS A 190 11.32 13.53 -4.86
C CYS A 190 12.33 12.94 -5.84
N HIS A 191 12.79 11.72 -5.59
CA HIS A 191 13.62 11.00 -6.55
C HIS A 191 12.90 9.72 -6.98
N ASN A 192 12.94 9.40 -8.27
CA ASN A 192 12.48 8.09 -8.71
C ASN A 192 13.48 7.00 -8.29
N CYS A 193 13.14 5.75 -8.58
CA CYS A 193 13.96 4.58 -8.23
C CYS A 193 15.35 4.52 -8.90
N TYR A 194 15.66 5.44 -9.80
CA TYR A 194 16.98 5.58 -10.44
C TYR A 194 17.77 6.81 -9.91
N GLY A 195 17.28 7.43 -8.83
CA GLY A 195 17.90 8.63 -8.27
C GLY A 195 17.67 9.90 -9.09
N THR A 196 16.78 9.89 -10.08
CA THR A 196 16.46 11.08 -10.88
C THR A 196 15.47 11.96 -10.12
N PRO A 197 15.72 13.26 -9.96
CA PRO A 197 14.80 14.17 -9.30
C PRO A 197 13.52 14.36 -10.12
N VAL A 198 12.38 14.31 -9.44
CA VAL A 198 11.05 14.45 -10.05
C VAL A 198 10.13 15.29 -9.18
N ARG A 199 9.19 15.99 -9.80
CA ARG A 199 8.11 16.68 -9.09
C ARG A 199 6.83 15.88 -9.17
N LEU A 200 6.14 15.77 -8.03
CA LEU A 200 4.83 15.17 -7.97
C LEU A 200 3.77 16.13 -8.50
N ALA A 201 2.78 15.59 -9.18
CA ALA A 201 1.62 16.30 -9.66
C ALA A 201 0.42 16.10 -8.70
N SER A 202 -0.57 17.00 -8.79
CA SER A 202 -1.88 16.87 -8.15
C SER A 202 -1.86 16.32 -6.72
N ASN A 203 -1.63 17.18 -5.77
CA ASN A 203 -1.60 16.86 -4.33
C ASN A 203 -0.54 15.82 -3.89
N GLY A 204 0.48 15.54 -4.71
CA GLY A 204 1.57 14.62 -4.42
C GLY A 204 1.17 13.15 -4.46
N VAL A 205 0.15 12.80 -5.22
CA VAL A 205 -0.33 11.42 -5.30
C VAL A 205 0.20 10.66 -6.52
N TYR A 206 0.68 11.35 -7.55
CA TYR A 206 1.23 10.71 -8.73
C TYR A 206 2.39 11.49 -9.37
N ALA A 207 3.24 10.76 -10.08
CA ALA A 207 4.30 11.30 -10.91
C ALA A 207 3.84 11.51 -12.36
N GLY A 208 4.60 12.28 -13.13
CA GLY A 208 4.33 12.50 -14.55
C GLY A 208 4.60 11.28 -15.45
N PHE A 209 5.14 10.20 -14.91
CA PHE A 209 5.47 8.94 -15.57
C PHE A 209 4.84 7.79 -14.78
N GLY A 210 4.69 6.62 -15.42
CA GLY A 210 4.17 5.40 -14.80
C GLY A 210 5.24 4.56 -14.11
N TRP A 211 4.91 3.30 -13.88
CA TRP A 211 5.80 2.32 -13.26
C TRP A 211 7.03 2.00 -14.15
N HIS A 212 8.10 1.57 -13.52
CA HIS A 212 9.29 1.05 -14.19
C HIS A 212 9.28 -0.48 -14.19
N THR A 213 9.91 -1.09 -15.16
CA THR A 213 9.98 -2.56 -15.28
C THR A 213 10.76 -3.22 -14.14
N ASP A 214 11.72 -2.49 -13.57
CA ASP A 214 12.69 -3.01 -12.61
C ASP A 214 12.33 -2.73 -11.16
N HIS A 215 11.65 -1.58 -10.91
CA HIS A 215 11.33 -1.10 -9.57
C HIS A 215 9.96 -0.44 -9.57
N TYR A 216 9.00 -1.03 -8.87
CA TYR A 216 7.61 -0.55 -8.80
C TYR A 216 6.89 -1.11 -7.58
N ILE A 217 5.68 -0.67 -7.34
CA ILE A 217 4.74 -1.26 -6.38
C ILE A 217 3.77 -2.15 -7.15
N ALA A 218 3.80 -3.46 -6.90
CA ALA A 218 2.74 -4.35 -7.35
C ALA A 218 1.52 -4.15 -6.46
N HIS A 219 0.43 -3.58 -7.00
CA HIS A 219 -0.76 -3.22 -6.25
C HIS A 219 -1.93 -4.14 -6.60
N TYR A 220 -2.31 -4.99 -5.67
CA TYR A 220 -3.42 -5.96 -5.76
C TYR A 220 -4.72 -5.32 -5.24
N ALA A 221 -5.13 -4.24 -5.89
CA ALA A 221 -6.14 -3.31 -5.40
C ALA A 221 -7.52 -3.95 -5.16
N THR A 222 -7.90 -4.94 -5.95
CA THR A 222 -9.26 -5.51 -5.94
C THR A 222 -9.31 -7.00 -5.63
N LYS A 223 -8.31 -7.77 -6.06
CA LYS A 223 -8.33 -9.23 -6.02
C LYS A 223 -9.58 -9.80 -6.75
N THR A 224 -10.16 -10.91 -6.33
CA THR A 224 -11.42 -11.43 -6.92
C THR A 224 -12.63 -10.58 -6.50
N ILE A 225 -13.76 -10.71 -7.23
CA ILE A 225 -15.01 -10.05 -6.82
C ILE A 225 -15.50 -10.57 -5.45
N SER A 226 -15.29 -11.85 -5.17
CA SER A 226 -15.61 -12.45 -3.87
C SER A 226 -14.85 -11.80 -2.73
N GLU A 227 -13.51 -11.71 -2.84
CA GLU A 227 -12.64 -11.07 -1.85
C GLU A 227 -12.94 -9.58 -1.70
N PHE A 228 -13.22 -8.91 -2.83
CA PHE A 228 -13.58 -7.49 -2.83
C PHE A 228 -14.83 -7.22 -2.00
N LEU A 229 -15.90 -7.97 -2.22
CA LEU A 229 -17.15 -7.82 -1.48
C LEU A 229 -16.99 -8.18 0.01
N LYS A 230 -16.20 -9.20 0.31
CA LYS A 230 -15.95 -9.67 1.69
C LYS A 230 -15.15 -8.69 2.52
N TYR A 231 -14.05 -8.14 1.97
CA TYR A 231 -13.01 -7.50 2.77
C TYR A 231 -12.78 -6.03 2.43
N LYS A 232 -13.15 -5.55 1.25
CA LYS A 232 -12.77 -4.22 0.77
C LYS A 232 -13.94 -3.29 0.46
N CYS A 233 -15.08 -3.82 0.08
CA CYS A 233 -16.23 -3.04 -0.38
C CYS A 233 -16.61 -1.91 0.60
N ASP A 234 -16.64 -2.19 1.90
CA ASP A 234 -17.04 -1.21 2.94
C ASP A 234 -15.93 -0.23 3.34
N ARG A 235 -14.70 -0.43 2.90
CA ARG A 235 -13.53 0.40 3.29
C ARG A 235 -12.94 1.23 2.19
N ILE A 236 -13.55 1.23 1.02
CA ILE A 236 -13.08 2.06 -0.10
C ILE A 236 -13.17 3.54 0.25
N GLY A 237 -12.17 4.29 -0.20
CA GLY A 237 -12.03 5.72 0.04
C GLY A 237 -13.27 6.52 -0.35
N THR A 238 -13.38 7.72 0.19
CA THR A 238 -14.58 8.60 0.11
C THR A 238 -15.13 8.79 -1.30
N ILE A 239 -14.28 8.82 -2.32
CA ILE A 239 -14.66 9.04 -3.73
C ILE A 239 -15.52 7.89 -4.27
N TRP A 240 -15.32 6.67 -3.79
CA TRP A 240 -15.99 5.46 -4.30
C TRP A 240 -17.05 4.91 -3.33
N ARG A 241 -17.22 5.54 -2.16
CA ARG A 241 -18.12 5.04 -1.10
C ARG A 241 -19.56 4.88 -1.56
N SER A 242 -20.06 5.73 -2.44
CA SER A 242 -21.42 5.66 -2.99
C SER A 242 -21.60 4.55 -4.03
N ASN A 243 -20.51 4.08 -4.64
CA ASN A 243 -20.54 3.00 -5.63
C ASN A 243 -19.22 2.22 -5.60
N PRO A 244 -19.02 1.32 -4.62
CA PRO A 244 -17.79 0.55 -4.47
C PRO A 244 -17.47 -0.33 -5.69
N LEU A 245 -18.49 -0.89 -6.33
CA LEU A 245 -18.32 -1.73 -7.52
C LEU A 245 -17.70 -0.95 -8.69
N LYS A 246 -17.96 0.36 -8.79
CA LYS A 246 -17.33 1.18 -9.81
C LYS A 246 -15.80 1.17 -9.66
N TYR A 247 -15.28 1.15 -8.43
CA TYR A 247 -13.85 0.99 -8.19
C TYR A 247 -13.34 -0.37 -8.66
N PHE A 248 -14.07 -1.45 -8.38
CA PHE A 248 -13.71 -2.79 -8.85
C PHE A 248 -13.64 -2.85 -10.38
N TRP A 249 -14.64 -2.29 -11.07
CA TRP A 249 -14.73 -2.29 -12.54
C TRP A 249 -13.70 -1.39 -13.24
N LEU A 250 -12.99 -0.53 -12.51
CA LEU A 250 -11.86 0.21 -13.09
C LEU A 250 -10.75 -0.71 -13.59
N TYR A 251 -10.52 -1.81 -12.89
CA TYR A 251 -9.40 -2.70 -13.12
C TYR A 251 -9.79 -4.09 -13.63
N ASN A 252 -11.08 -4.38 -13.67
CA ASN A 252 -11.58 -5.72 -13.97
C ASN A 252 -12.71 -5.66 -14.99
N LYS A 253 -12.76 -6.69 -15.84
CA LYS A 253 -13.87 -6.83 -16.81
C LYS A 253 -15.15 -7.26 -16.10
N GLN A 254 -16.26 -6.65 -16.46
CA GLN A 254 -17.58 -7.10 -16.09
C GLN A 254 -17.95 -8.35 -16.91
N THR A 255 -18.30 -9.45 -16.26
CA THR A 255 -18.74 -10.69 -16.89
C THR A 255 -20.05 -11.16 -16.29
N PRO A 256 -20.85 -12.00 -17.00
CA PRO A 256 -22.09 -12.55 -16.48
C PRO A 256 -21.89 -13.31 -15.16
N GLU A 257 -20.81 -14.07 -15.04
CA GLU A 257 -20.49 -14.86 -13.86
C GLU A 257 -20.26 -13.96 -12.62
N LYS A 258 -19.52 -12.85 -12.78
CA LYS A 258 -19.30 -11.89 -11.70
C LYS A 258 -20.59 -11.18 -11.30
N LEU A 259 -21.43 -10.81 -12.25
CA LEU A 259 -22.73 -10.21 -11.97
C LEU A 259 -23.64 -11.18 -11.19
N ALA A 260 -23.72 -12.43 -11.63
CA ALA A 260 -24.48 -13.45 -10.94
C ALA A 260 -23.94 -13.71 -9.52
N TYR A 261 -22.61 -13.62 -9.32
CA TYR A 261 -22.01 -13.72 -7.98
C TYR A 261 -22.46 -12.56 -7.08
N ILE A 262 -22.40 -11.32 -7.58
CA ILE A 262 -22.82 -10.13 -6.83
C ILE A 262 -24.29 -10.24 -6.41
N GLU A 263 -25.17 -10.64 -7.32
CA GLU A 263 -26.61 -10.82 -7.05
C GLU A 263 -26.84 -11.85 -5.91
N ARG A 264 -26.17 -12.99 -5.97
CA ARG A 264 -26.27 -14.01 -4.91
C ARG A 264 -25.73 -13.50 -3.57
N PHE A 265 -24.59 -12.81 -3.57
CA PHE A 265 -23.99 -12.24 -2.37
C PHE A 265 -24.92 -11.23 -1.70
N MET A 266 -25.47 -10.29 -2.48
CA MET A 266 -26.40 -9.28 -1.97
C MET A 266 -27.68 -9.90 -1.42
N ALA A 267 -28.24 -10.92 -2.10
CA ALA A 267 -29.43 -11.64 -1.62
C ALA A 267 -29.20 -12.37 -0.28
N GLN A 268 -27.98 -12.82 0.00
CA GLN A 268 -27.63 -13.44 1.27
C GLN A 268 -27.51 -12.42 2.40
N GLN A 269 -26.99 -11.22 2.13
CA GLN A 269 -26.86 -10.15 3.14
C GLN A 269 -28.22 -9.62 3.61
N HIS A 270 -29.27 -9.67 2.78
CA HIS A 270 -30.62 -9.25 3.16
C HIS A 270 -31.39 -10.27 4.01
N LYS A 271 -30.86 -11.50 4.18
CA LYS A 271 -31.49 -12.57 4.97
C LYS A 271 -30.92 -12.67 6.40
N ASN A 272 -29.84 -11.98 6.68
CA ASN A 272 -29.17 -11.89 7.98
C ASN A 272 -29.36 -10.51 8.61
#